data_f3df94c30f98bdef172878cdb89a9e9d
#
_entry.id   f3df94c30f98bdef172878cdb89a9e9d
#
_cell.length_a   1.000
_cell.length_b   1.000
_cell.length_c   1.000
_cell.angle_alpha   90.00
_cell.angle_beta   90.00
_cell.angle_gamma   90.00
#
_symmetry.space_group_name_H-M   'P 1'
#
loop_
_entity.id
_entity.type
_entity.pdbx_description
1 polymer ?
#
loop_
_entity_poly.entity_id
_entity_poly.type
_entity_poly.pdbx_seq_one_letter_code
_entity_poly.pdbx_strand_id
1 'polypeptide(L)'
;MTMHNLSRLGLSLMLTASLGACSQQSTYHRPDLDVAPAWQQESRGLTVQQAGPWWQGFQDPALDRLVEAVLAAHPDMRVAGLKLKNALLGADLADTNLTPSVSANLGASGTKNMKDGSASSNLGPSLNLSYEVDLWGRLAAARDQASWEAQASEQDLAATRLLLIGKTLEQYWQLAYLGSAITLGTQQLANLERIERLTRAKYEAGAVTRLDLVQASQQKAGKQAELATLTQQRAQAGNALRLLLGRSSGPLADAPDALIMGPIPSLAAGIPADVLARRPDVRAAELRLRKTLARGDEIRTGFYPTLSLTGGASTTSDTLTQVLQNPVGTLGATLALPFLEYNKTRLSIASADIDYQIAETEFRKQLYTALLEVEDGLAARQQGDQRLRYLEQQRAYAREAERLAGARFLAGATGVQPWLDEQNRLWDAELALLAQQQAQLNNMAGIYRALGGSDRT
;
A
#
# COMPACT_ATOMS: atom_id res chain seq x y z
N MET A 1 61.71 41.61 7.10
CA MET A 1 60.36 41.17 6.60
C MET A 1 60.06 39.89 7.33
N THR A 2 59.19 39.96 8.26
CA THR A 2 59.13 39.28 9.52
C THR A 2 58.31 38.00 9.52
N MET A 3 58.68 36.97 10.26
CA MET A 3 58.02 35.66 10.50
C MET A 3 56.48 35.78 10.75
N HIS A 4 55.98 36.95 11.08
CA HIS A 4 54.52 37.22 11.27
C HIS A 4 53.68 37.19 9.99
N ASN A 5 54.28 37.42 8.81
CA ASN A 5 53.56 37.40 7.54
C ASN A 5 53.43 35.98 6.96
N LEU A 6 54.38 35.06 7.27
CA LEU A 6 54.31 33.66 6.86
C LEU A 6 53.23 32.87 7.65
N SER A 7 53.04 33.20 8.94
CA SER A 7 52.00 32.59 9.77
C SER A 7 50.57 33.02 9.34
N ARG A 8 50.40 34.28 8.88
CA ARG A 8 49.13 34.80 8.38
C ARG A 8 48.79 34.24 7.00
N LEU A 9 49.79 34.04 6.12
CA LEU A 9 49.59 33.39 4.82
C LEU A 9 49.26 31.88 4.99
N GLY A 10 49.92 31.16 5.91
CA GLY A 10 49.63 29.78 6.23
C GLY A 10 48.22 29.59 6.82
N LEU A 11 47.80 30.51 7.69
CA LEU A 11 46.44 30.46 8.28
C LEU A 11 45.37 30.81 7.25
N SER A 12 45.63 31.75 6.34
CA SER A 12 44.70 32.08 5.26
C SER A 12 44.59 30.97 4.20
N LEU A 13 45.69 30.30 3.90
CA LEU A 13 45.71 29.17 2.96
C LEU A 13 45.04 27.92 3.55
N MET A 14 45.15 27.65 4.86
CA MET A 14 44.38 26.63 5.56
C MET A 14 42.85 26.96 5.60
N LEU A 15 42.50 28.24 5.80
CA LEU A 15 41.08 28.66 5.83
C LEU A 15 40.42 28.58 4.44
N THR A 16 41.18 28.86 3.37
CA THR A 16 40.64 28.74 1.99
C THR A 16 40.60 27.29 1.49
N ALA A 17 41.52 26.44 1.98
CA ALA A 17 41.45 24.99 1.70
C ALA A 17 40.26 24.31 2.43
N SER A 18 39.82 24.83 3.58
CA SER A 18 38.66 24.32 4.30
C SER A 18 37.32 24.75 3.70
N LEU A 19 37.27 25.82 2.91
CA LEU A 19 36.05 26.23 2.19
C LEU A 19 35.78 25.41 0.92
N GLY A 20 36.74 24.62 0.47
CA GLY A 20 36.58 23.64 -0.62
C GLY A 20 36.29 22.20 -0.14
N ALA A 21 36.02 22.02 1.16
CA ALA A 21 35.52 20.74 1.67
C ALA A 21 34.13 20.50 1.09
N CYS A 22 34.11 19.94 -0.12
CA CYS A 22 32.93 19.46 -0.79
C CYS A 22 32.14 18.61 0.19
N SER A 23 30.85 18.85 0.32
CA SER A 23 29.95 17.94 1.00
C SER A 23 30.24 16.53 0.50
N GLN A 24 30.57 15.62 1.39
CA GLN A 24 30.89 14.22 1.06
C GLN A 24 29.60 13.42 0.82
N GLN A 25 28.56 14.09 0.37
CA GLN A 25 27.28 13.47 0.05
C GLN A 25 27.38 12.73 -1.28
N SER A 26 26.95 11.50 -1.27
CA SER A 26 26.87 10.66 -2.47
C SER A 26 25.81 11.20 -3.43
N THR A 27 26.16 11.26 -4.72
CA THR A 27 25.17 11.60 -5.74
C THR A 27 24.30 10.39 -6.04
N TYR A 28 23.00 10.53 -5.92
CA TYR A 28 22.09 9.46 -6.30
C TYR A 28 22.06 9.29 -7.82
N HIS A 29 22.34 8.08 -8.26
CA HIS A 29 22.12 7.64 -9.63
C HIS A 29 21.04 6.56 -9.60
N ARG A 30 19.98 6.76 -10.41
CA ARG A 30 18.97 5.70 -10.54
C ARG A 30 19.64 4.44 -11.10
N PRO A 31 19.45 3.26 -10.49
CA PRO A 31 19.99 2.02 -11.01
C PRO A 31 19.56 1.77 -12.46
N ASP A 32 20.43 1.17 -13.26
CA ASP A 32 20.07 0.73 -14.60
C ASP A 32 18.97 -0.33 -14.52
N LEU A 33 17.89 -0.11 -15.24
CA LEU A 33 16.69 -0.92 -15.22
C LEU A 33 16.47 -1.51 -16.62
N ASP A 34 16.30 -2.81 -16.70
CA ASP A 34 15.89 -3.48 -17.93
C ASP A 34 14.37 -3.33 -18.10
N VAL A 35 13.97 -2.21 -18.69
CA VAL A 35 12.57 -1.88 -18.96
C VAL A 35 12.34 -1.90 -20.46
N ALA A 36 11.45 -2.78 -20.92
CA ALA A 36 11.09 -2.87 -22.33
C ALA A 36 10.50 -1.53 -22.81
N PRO A 37 10.75 -1.14 -24.07
CA PRO A 37 10.25 0.13 -24.64
C PRO A 37 8.74 0.13 -24.86
N ALA A 38 8.11 -1.05 -24.93
CA ALA A 38 6.68 -1.23 -25.14
C ALA A 38 6.18 -2.47 -24.42
N TRP A 39 4.89 -2.53 -24.15
CA TRP A 39 4.23 -3.72 -23.61
C TRP A 39 4.28 -4.86 -24.64
N GLN A 40 4.42 -6.12 -24.16
CA GLN A 40 4.40 -7.31 -25.01
C GLN A 40 2.98 -7.58 -25.53
N GLN A 41 1.98 -7.27 -24.71
CA GLN A 41 0.58 -7.39 -25.09
C GLN A 41 0.12 -6.15 -25.86
N GLU A 42 -0.66 -6.37 -26.94
CA GLU A 42 -1.19 -5.26 -27.73
C GLU A 42 -2.09 -4.35 -26.91
N SER A 43 -1.67 -3.11 -26.73
CA SER A 43 -2.47 -2.03 -26.12
C SER A 43 -3.37 -1.30 -27.14
N ARG A 44 -3.68 -1.92 -28.29
CA ARG A 44 -4.48 -1.31 -29.36
C ARG A 44 -5.87 -0.89 -28.89
N GLY A 45 -6.25 0.32 -29.21
CA GLY A 45 -7.57 0.88 -28.92
C GLY A 45 -7.74 1.50 -27.53
N LEU A 46 -6.64 1.71 -26.82
CA LEU A 46 -6.64 2.31 -25.50
C LEU A 46 -6.31 3.80 -25.60
N THR A 47 -7.33 4.63 -25.75
CA THR A 47 -7.19 6.09 -25.64
C THR A 47 -7.90 6.54 -24.36
N VAL A 48 -7.16 7.13 -23.43
CA VAL A 48 -7.77 7.78 -22.28
C VAL A 48 -7.20 9.15 -22.05
N GLN A 49 -8.08 10.08 -21.99
CA GLN A 49 -8.01 11.22 -21.09
C GLN A 49 -9.28 11.22 -20.28
N GLN A 50 -9.23 10.73 -19.04
CA GLN A 50 -10.29 11.00 -18.07
C GLN A 50 -9.72 11.98 -17.06
N ALA A 51 -10.25 13.20 -17.07
CA ALA A 51 -10.05 14.15 -15.99
C ALA A 51 -10.92 13.68 -14.82
N GLY A 52 -10.32 13.42 -13.66
CA GLY A 52 -11.03 13.03 -12.45
C GLY A 52 -10.72 11.61 -11.97
N PRO A 53 -11.38 11.17 -10.90
CA PRO A 53 -11.18 9.86 -10.29
C PRO A 53 -11.49 8.73 -11.27
N TRP A 54 -10.53 7.84 -11.53
CA TRP A 54 -10.62 6.81 -12.56
C TRP A 54 -11.80 5.84 -12.39
N TRP A 55 -12.25 5.59 -11.16
CA TRP A 55 -13.39 4.70 -10.87
C TRP A 55 -14.73 5.27 -11.34
N GLN A 56 -14.86 6.59 -11.47
CA GLN A 56 -16.07 7.24 -12.03
C GLN A 56 -16.29 6.89 -13.50
N GLY A 57 -15.25 6.39 -14.18
CA GLY A 57 -15.36 5.88 -15.54
C GLY A 57 -16.30 4.68 -15.70
N PHE A 58 -16.61 3.95 -14.61
CA PHE A 58 -17.62 2.89 -14.62
C PHE A 58 -19.06 3.43 -14.62
N GLN A 59 -19.25 4.75 -14.46
CA GLN A 59 -20.55 5.45 -14.51
C GLN A 59 -21.59 4.86 -13.54
N ASP A 60 -21.17 4.50 -12.35
CA ASP A 60 -22.03 3.98 -11.29
C ASP A 60 -22.00 4.90 -10.06
N PRO A 61 -23.02 5.77 -9.87
CA PRO A 61 -23.07 6.71 -8.76
C PRO A 61 -23.13 6.04 -7.37
N ALA A 62 -23.62 4.80 -7.26
CA ALA A 62 -23.63 4.06 -5.99
C ALA A 62 -22.20 3.62 -5.63
N LEU A 63 -21.47 3.12 -6.63
CA LEU A 63 -20.06 2.79 -6.49
C LEU A 63 -19.22 4.01 -6.10
N ASP A 64 -19.46 5.17 -6.73
CA ASP A 64 -18.74 6.42 -6.43
C ASP A 64 -18.92 6.82 -4.97
N ARG A 65 -20.17 6.87 -4.48
CA ARG A 65 -20.46 7.18 -3.07
C ARG A 65 -19.83 6.19 -2.11
N LEU A 66 -19.83 4.91 -2.47
CA LEU A 66 -19.23 3.86 -1.66
C LEU A 66 -17.71 4.03 -1.54
N VAL A 67 -17.02 4.30 -2.64
CA VAL A 67 -15.57 4.56 -2.65
C VAL A 67 -15.24 5.76 -1.78
N GLU A 68 -15.96 6.87 -1.93
CA GLU A 68 -15.78 8.08 -1.10
C GLU A 68 -16.00 7.78 0.38
N ALA A 69 -17.06 7.04 0.72
CA ALA A 69 -17.35 6.65 2.10
C ALA A 69 -16.23 5.76 2.71
N VAL A 70 -15.69 4.82 1.93
CA VAL A 70 -14.57 3.97 2.36
C VAL A 70 -13.32 4.82 2.60
N LEU A 71 -12.95 5.68 1.65
CA LEU A 71 -11.77 6.54 1.80
C LEU A 71 -11.86 7.47 3.00
N ALA A 72 -13.06 7.94 3.34
CA ALA A 72 -13.29 8.80 4.50
C ALA A 72 -13.25 8.03 5.84
N ALA A 73 -13.70 6.76 5.87
CA ALA A 73 -13.96 6.03 7.11
C ALA A 73 -12.96 4.90 7.42
N HIS A 74 -12.21 4.42 6.41
CA HIS A 74 -11.37 3.23 6.58
C HIS A 74 -10.21 3.47 7.56
N PRO A 75 -10.00 2.58 8.55
CA PRO A 75 -8.92 2.73 9.54
C PRO A 75 -7.51 2.82 8.92
N ASP A 76 -7.23 2.08 7.84
CA ASP A 76 -5.92 2.09 7.20
C ASP A 76 -5.58 3.46 6.59
N MET A 77 -6.57 4.19 6.05
CA MET A 77 -6.36 5.58 5.60
C MET A 77 -5.91 6.48 6.76
N ARG A 78 -6.59 6.35 7.90
CA ARG A 78 -6.22 7.10 9.10
C ARG A 78 -4.83 6.72 9.62
N VAL A 79 -4.52 5.43 9.64
CA VAL A 79 -3.18 4.93 10.05
C VAL A 79 -2.10 5.46 9.09
N ALA A 80 -2.31 5.38 7.78
CA ALA A 80 -1.36 5.90 6.80
C ALA A 80 -1.15 7.42 6.94
N GLY A 81 -2.22 8.19 7.14
CA GLY A 81 -2.13 9.64 7.42
C GLY A 81 -1.39 9.95 8.72
N LEU A 82 -1.58 9.16 9.79
CA LEU A 82 -0.83 9.32 11.04
C LEU A 82 0.64 8.93 10.89
N LYS A 83 0.96 7.92 10.09
CA LYS A 83 2.36 7.55 9.75
C LYS A 83 3.05 8.68 8.99
N LEU A 84 2.39 9.27 8.00
CA LEU A 84 2.90 10.45 7.31
C LEU A 84 3.16 11.61 8.27
N LYS A 85 2.19 11.92 9.14
CA LYS A 85 2.37 12.99 10.14
C LYS A 85 3.54 12.69 11.08
N ASN A 86 3.70 11.44 11.52
CA ASN A 86 4.83 11.05 12.35
C ASN A 86 6.17 11.17 11.61
N ALA A 87 6.23 10.81 10.33
CA ALA A 87 7.43 10.94 9.51
C ALA A 87 7.80 12.41 9.28
N LEU A 88 6.82 13.30 9.05
CA LEU A 88 7.04 14.75 8.94
C LEU A 88 7.61 15.32 10.25
N LEU A 89 7.03 14.98 11.40
CA LEU A 89 7.56 15.39 12.71
C LEU A 89 8.98 14.83 12.95
N GLY A 90 9.28 13.63 12.43
CA GLY A 90 10.62 13.06 12.46
C GLY A 90 11.61 13.87 11.62
N ALA A 91 11.19 14.36 10.46
CA ALA A 91 11.99 15.25 9.62
C ALA A 91 12.26 16.60 10.31
N ASP A 92 11.21 17.22 10.89
CA ASP A 92 11.34 18.46 11.67
C ASP A 92 12.27 18.28 12.87
N LEU A 93 12.17 17.13 13.57
CA LEU A 93 13.04 16.82 14.70
C LEU A 93 14.50 16.65 14.25
N ALA A 94 14.74 15.99 13.11
CA ALA A 94 16.10 15.86 12.57
C ALA A 94 16.72 17.22 12.21
N ASP A 95 15.89 18.15 11.74
CA ASP A 95 16.32 19.51 11.40
C ASP A 95 16.74 20.31 12.64
N THR A 96 16.15 20.04 13.82
CA THR A 96 16.57 20.67 15.08
C THR A 96 18.01 20.34 15.48
N ASN A 97 18.58 19.22 15.01
CA ASN A 97 19.97 18.86 15.27
C ASN A 97 20.98 19.76 14.56
N LEU A 98 20.54 20.52 13.56
CA LEU A 98 21.36 21.53 12.86
C LEU A 98 21.39 22.88 13.58
N THR A 99 20.66 23.01 14.69
CA THR A 99 20.59 24.22 15.50
C THR A 99 21.17 23.99 16.89
N PRO A 100 21.65 25.07 17.58
CA PRO A 100 22.13 24.93 18.94
C PRO A 100 21.03 24.42 19.89
N SER A 101 21.36 23.45 20.73
CA SER A 101 20.49 22.95 21.79
C SER A 101 20.76 23.69 23.11
N VAL A 102 19.67 24.03 23.82
CA VAL A 102 19.74 24.69 25.12
C VAL A 102 19.08 23.77 26.15
N SER A 103 19.77 23.52 27.24
CA SER A 103 19.22 22.78 28.37
C SER A 103 19.43 23.52 29.69
N ALA A 104 18.42 23.49 30.54
CA ALA A 104 18.51 24.02 31.90
C ALA A 104 18.33 22.88 32.89
N ASN A 105 19.24 22.80 33.88
CA ASN A 105 19.19 21.78 34.90
C ASN A 105 19.30 22.43 36.30
N LEU A 106 18.59 21.87 37.27
CA LEU A 106 18.76 22.16 38.68
C LEU A 106 19.28 20.90 39.36
N GLY A 107 20.51 20.94 39.81
CA GLY A 107 21.18 19.84 40.49
C GLY A 107 21.32 20.08 41.99
N ALA A 108 21.10 19.03 42.78
CA ALA A 108 21.44 19.00 44.19
C ALA A 108 22.28 17.75 44.45
N SER A 109 23.43 17.89 45.05
CA SER A 109 24.28 16.78 45.43
C SER A 109 24.83 16.97 46.84
N GLY A 110 24.92 15.88 47.62
CA GLY A 110 25.58 15.84 48.89
C GLY A 110 26.70 14.76 48.86
N THR A 111 27.92 15.15 49.25
CA THR A 111 29.05 14.22 49.35
C THR A 111 29.46 14.13 50.80
N LYS A 112 29.74 12.92 51.30
CA LYS A 112 30.33 12.67 52.59
C LYS A 112 31.58 11.83 52.44
N ASN A 113 32.68 12.38 52.90
CA ASN A 113 33.95 11.62 52.93
C ASN A 113 33.87 10.65 54.13
N MET A 114 33.92 9.36 53.82
CA MET A 114 33.79 8.30 54.84
C MET A 114 35.04 8.11 55.66
N LYS A 115 36.17 8.76 55.32
CA LYS A 115 37.46 8.63 56.01
C LYS A 115 37.61 9.69 57.11
N ASP A 116 37.22 10.92 56.84
CA ASP A 116 37.36 12.04 57.77
C ASP A 116 36.03 12.64 58.26
N GLY A 117 34.91 12.10 57.74
CA GLY A 117 33.56 12.52 58.14
C GLY A 117 33.12 13.88 57.54
N SER A 118 33.93 14.54 56.75
CA SER A 118 33.58 15.82 56.12
C SER A 118 32.42 15.65 55.15
N ALA A 119 31.47 16.58 55.21
CA ALA A 119 30.29 16.60 54.33
C ALA A 119 30.25 17.93 53.57
N SER A 120 29.94 17.87 52.28
CA SER A 120 29.61 19.02 51.44
C SER A 120 28.31 18.84 50.73
N SER A 121 27.49 19.89 50.65
CA SER A 121 26.32 19.96 49.81
C SER A 121 26.54 20.95 48.68
N ASN A 122 26.00 20.63 47.52
CA ASN A 122 26.10 21.51 46.35
C ASN A 122 24.70 21.55 45.70
N LEU A 123 24.18 22.75 45.56
CA LEU A 123 22.93 23.06 44.90
C LEU A 123 23.22 24.16 43.87
N GLY A 124 22.80 23.89 42.60
CA GLY A 124 23.02 24.90 41.59
C GLY A 124 22.21 24.66 40.31
N PRO A 125 21.60 25.75 39.79
CA PRO A 125 21.10 25.77 38.45
C PRO A 125 22.26 25.82 37.45
N SER A 126 22.08 25.16 36.31
CA SER A 126 22.96 25.29 35.17
C SER A 126 22.17 25.44 33.88
N LEU A 127 22.63 26.31 33.01
CA LEU A 127 22.18 26.49 31.64
C LEU A 127 23.32 26.01 30.72
N ASN A 128 23.02 25.08 29.82
CA ASN A 128 24.01 24.56 28.89
C ASN A 128 23.53 24.82 27.46
N LEU A 129 24.42 25.33 26.62
CA LEU A 129 24.27 25.48 25.18
C LEU A 129 25.22 24.46 24.55
N SER A 130 24.75 23.69 23.59
CA SER A 130 25.57 22.77 22.80
C SER A 130 25.25 22.89 21.33
N TYR A 131 26.26 22.96 20.49
CA TYR A 131 26.14 23.01 19.06
C TYR A 131 27.24 22.18 18.40
N GLU A 132 26.85 21.18 17.62
CA GLU A 132 27.77 20.44 16.76
C GLU A 132 27.86 21.15 15.41
N VAL A 133 29.06 21.54 15.01
CA VAL A 133 29.28 22.16 13.70
C VAL A 133 29.34 21.06 12.65
N ASP A 134 28.38 21.03 11.75
CA ASP A 134 28.27 20.00 10.70
C ASP A 134 29.29 20.23 9.57
N LEU A 135 30.56 19.95 9.84
CA LEU A 135 31.68 20.19 8.92
C LEU A 135 31.63 19.25 7.70
N TRP A 136 31.10 18.05 7.89
CA TRP A 136 31.16 16.96 6.90
C TRP A 136 29.79 16.56 6.35
N GLY A 137 28.74 17.22 6.78
CA GLY A 137 27.36 16.94 6.36
C GLY A 137 26.74 15.71 7.03
N ARG A 138 27.22 15.29 8.21
CA ARG A 138 26.64 14.17 8.96
C ARG A 138 25.21 14.46 9.41
N LEU A 139 25.00 15.60 10.03
CA LEU A 139 23.69 16.02 10.50
C LEU A 139 22.76 16.34 9.31
N ALA A 140 23.30 16.94 8.24
CA ALA A 140 22.56 17.15 7.01
C ALA A 140 22.13 15.82 6.37
N ALA A 141 22.99 14.80 6.35
CA ALA A 141 22.64 13.46 5.85
C ALA A 141 21.56 12.79 6.71
N ALA A 142 21.59 12.95 8.04
CA ALA A 142 20.53 12.47 8.94
C ALA A 142 19.19 13.17 8.69
N ARG A 143 19.20 14.49 8.46
CA ARG A 143 18.03 15.26 8.07
C ARG A 143 17.48 14.77 6.72
N ASP A 144 18.35 14.60 5.73
CA ASP A 144 17.94 14.13 4.40
C ASP A 144 17.32 12.73 4.46
N GLN A 145 17.84 11.83 5.30
CA GLN A 145 17.23 10.53 5.59
C GLN A 145 15.78 10.67 6.07
N ALA A 146 15.54 11.53 7.06
CA ALA A 146 14.20 11.76 7.61
C ALA A 146 13.27 12.40 6.57
N SER A 147 13.78 13.32 5.77
CA SER A 147 13.04 13.95 4.66
C SER A 147 12.64 12.92 3.59
N TRP A 148 13.55 12.01 3.17
CA TRP A 148 13.22 10.94 2.22
C TRP A 148 12.18 9.98 2.78
N GLU A 149 12.21 9.65 4.09
CA GLU A 149 11.18 8.82 4.72
C GLU A 149 9.83 9.52 4.79
N ALA A 150 9.78 10.83 5.05
CA ALA A 150 8.54 11.58 5.03
C ALA A 150 7.91 11.57 3.62
N GLN A 151 8.70 11.81 2.58
CA GLN A 151 8.25 11.73 1.18
C GLN A 151 7.82 10.29 0.80
N ALA A 152 8.53 9.24 1.26
CA ALA A 152 8.13 7.87 1.04
C ALA A 152 6.79 7.55 1.73
N SER A 153 6.57 8.05 2.94
CA SER A 153 5.32 7.89 3.68
C SER A 153 4.14 8.60 3.00
N GLU A 154 4.37 9.71 2.31
CA GLU A 154 3.37 10.37 1.46
C GLU A 154 2.96 9.46 0.29
N GLN A 155 3.92 8.81 -0.36
CA GLN A 155 3.63 7.85 -1.41
C GLN A 155 2.92 6.58 -0.87
N ASP A 156 3.25 6.13 0.34
CA ASP A 156 2.54 5.03 1.00
C ASP A 156 1.06 5.37 1.28
N LEU A 157 0.78 6.62 1.65
CA LEU A 157 -0.61 7.09 1.81
C LEU A 157 -1.36 7.03 0.47
N ALA A 158 -0.73 7.49 -0.62
CA ALA A 158 -1.30 7.41 -1.95
C ALA A 158 -1.50 5.95 -2.41
N ALA A 159 -0.54 5.07 -2.14
CA ALA A 159 -0.65 3.63 -2.42
C ALA A 159 -1.79 2.97 -1.62
N THR A 160 -1.94 3.33 -0.34
CA THR A 160 -3.03 2.85 0.51
C THR A 160 -4.39 3.27 -0.05
N ARG A 161 -4.52 4.53 -0.47
CA ARG A 161 -5.74 5.04 -1.12
C ARG A 161 -6.09 4.20 -2.35
N LEU A 162 -5.12 4.00 -3.24
CA LEU A 162 -5.29 3.24 -4.48
C LEU A 162 -5.69 1.78 -4.22
N LEU A 163 -5.08 1.15 -3.22
CA LEU A 163 -5.41 -0.20 -2.78
C LEU A 163 -6.85 -0.30 -2.26
N LEU A 164 -7.29 0.66 -1.44
CA LEU A 164 -8.63 0.65 -0.87
C LEU A 164 -9.71 0.89 -1.93
N ILE A 165 -9.45 1.76 -2.91
CA ILE A 165 -10.33 1.91 -4.08
C ILE A 165 -10.49 0.56 -4.77
N GLY A 166 -9.39 -0.09 -5.14
CA GLY A 166 -9.42 -1.39 -5.81
C GLY A 166 -10.19 -2.46 -5.02
N LYS A 167 -9.94 -2.58 -3.71
CA LYS A 167 -10.66 -3.52 -2.82
C LYS A 167 -12.16 -3.19 -2.73
N THR A 168 -12.53 -1.90 -2.75
CA THR A 168 -13.93 -1.49 -2.70
C THR A 168 -14.66 -1.92 -3.97
N LEU A 169 -14.07 -1.69 -5.14
CA LEU A 169 -14.62 -2.13 -6.42
C LEU A 169 -14.79 -3.64 -6.46
N GLU A 170 -13.78 -4.39 -6.05
CA GLU A 170 -13.80 -5.85 -6.00
C GLU A 170 -14.95 -6.38 -5.13
N GLN A 171 -15.12 -5.84 -3.90
CA GLN A 171 -16.20 -6.26 -3.01
C GLN A 171 -17.59 -5.80 -3.51
N TYR A 172 -17.68 -4.65 -4.14
CA TYR A 172 -18.90 -4.17 -4.77
C TYR A 172 -19.37 -5.13 -5.86
N TRP A 173 -18.51 -5.49 -6.81
CA TRP A 173 -18.84 -6.42 -7.88
C TRP A 173 -19.01 -7.86 -7.39
N GLN A 174 -18.36 -8.26 -6.31
CA GLN A 174 -18.60 -9.55 -5.67
C GLN A 174 -20.03 -9.64 -5.11
N LEU A 175 -20.52 -8.57 -4.45
CA LEU A 175 -21.90 -8.51 -3.98
C LEU A 175 -22.89 -8.52 -5.12
N ALA A 176 -22.62 -7.77 -6.19
CA ALA A 176 -23.43 -7.74 -7.41
C ALA A 176 -23.53 -9.13 -8.08
N TYR A 177 -22.39 -9.80 -8.22
CA TYR A 177 -22.33 -11.17 -8.74
C TYR A 177 -23.18 -12.14 -7.91
N LEU A 178 -22.98 -12.15 -6.59
CA LEU A 178 -23.71 -13.04 -5.68
C LEU A 178 -25.22 -12.73 -5.69
N GLY A 179 -25.61 -11.47 -5.78
CA GLY A 179 -27.01 -11.09 -5.93
C GLY A 179 -27.65 -11.65 -7.22
N SER A 180 -26.94 -11.49 -8.34
CA SER A 180 -27.37 -12.07 -9.64
C SER A 180 -27.41 -13.59 -9.60
N ALA A 181 -26.41 -14.24 -9.01
CA ALA A 181 -26.35 -15.72 -8.89
C ALA A 181 -27.49 -16.25 -8.01
N ILE A 182 -27.83 -15.56 -6.91
CA ILE A 182 -28.97 -15.94 -6.05
C ILE A 182 -30.28 -15.78 -6.80
N THR A 183 -30.46 -14.68 -7.54
CA THR A 183 -31.66 -14.43 -8.36
C THR A 183 -31.83 -15.52 -9.40
N LEU A 184 -30.78 -15.85 -10.13
CA LEU A 184 -30.76 -16.90 -11.14
C LEU A 184 -31.04 -18.28 -10.52
N GLY A 185 -30.39 -18.60 -9.38
CA GLY A 185 -30.61 -19.85 -8.66
C GLY A 185 -32.03 -20.00 -8.11
N THR A 186 -32.65 -18.90 -7.68
CA THR A 186 -34.04 -18.89 -7.23
C THR A 186 -35.01 -19.20 -8.39
N GLN A 187 -34.75 -18.64 -9.58
CA GLN A 187 -35.52 -18.95 -10.79
C GLN A 187 -35.36 -20.44 -11.18
N GLN A 188 -34.17 -20.95 -11.08
CA GLN A 188 -33.92 -22.37 -11.37
C GLN A 188 -34.56 -23.28 -10.34
N LEU A 189 -34.55 -22.95 -9.06
CA LEU A 189 -35.25 -23.72 -8.03
C LEU A 189 -36.77 -23.78 -8.33
N ALA A 190 -37.38 -22.67 -8.73
CA ALA A 190 -38.79 -22.65 -9.14
C ALA A 190 -39.04 -23.58 -10.34
N ASN A 191 -38.13 -23.64 -11.31
CA ASN A 191 -38.22 -24.59 -12.44
C ASN A 191 -38.13 -26.07 -11.98
N LEU A 192 -37.14 -26.38 -11.09
CA LEU A 192 -36.98 -27.71 -10.53
C LEU A 192 -38.19 -28.14 -9.69
N GLU A 193 -38.80 -27.27 -8.95
CA GLU A 193 -40.08 -27.53 -8.25
C GLU A 193 -41.23 -27.83 -9.22
N ARG A 194 -41.27 -27.12 -10.34
CA ARG A 194 -42.24 -27.42 -11.40
C ARG A 194 -41.98 -28.81 -12.02
N ILE A 195 -40.72 -29.15 -12.31
CA ILE A 195 -40.32 -30.48 -12.85
C ILE A 195 -40.69 -31.58 -11.86
N GLU A 196 -40.38 -31.40 -10.56
CA GLU A 196 -40.73 -32.38 -9.53
C GLU A 196 -42.26 -32.59 -9.46
N ARG A 197 -43.03 -31.54 -9.41
CA ARG A 197 -44.52 -31.66 -9.41
C ARG A 197 -45.03 -32.40 -10.63
N LEU A 198 -44.51 -32.09 -11.81
CA LEU A 198 -44.90 -32.75 -13.06
C LEU A 198 -44.51 -34.22 -13.08
N THR A 199 -43.27 -34.53 -12.63
CA THR A 199 -42.76 -35.91 -12.53
C THR A 199 -43.56 -36.72 -11.52
N ARG A 200 -43.98 -36.13 -10.40
CA ARG A 200 -44.85 -36.75 -9.40
C ARG A 200 -46.22 -37.13 -10.00
N ALA A 201 -46.89 -36.20 -10.71
CA ALA A 201 -48.15 -36.46 -11.36
C ALA A 201 -48.06 -37.58 -12.42
N LYS A 202 -46.97 -37.56 -13.21
CA LYS A 202 -46.71 -38.65 -14.17
C LYS A 202 -46.45 -40.00 -13.49
N TYR A 203 -45.74 -40.02 -12.35
CA TYR A 203 -45.54 -41.21 -11.56
C TYR A 203 -46.84 -41.80 -11.00
N GLU A 204 -47.72 -40.95 -10.44
CA GLU A 204 -49.03 -41.31 -9.92
C GLU A 204 -49.96 -41.87 -11.04
N ALA A 205 -49.78 -41.37 -12.27
CA ALA A 205 -50.45 -41.86 -13.45
C ALA A 205 -49.78 -43.12 -14.08
N GLY A 206 -48.66 -43.63 -13.49
CA GLY A 206 -47.93 -44.78 -13.99
C GLY A 206 -47.11 -44.53 -15.26
N ALA A 207 -46.89 -43.26 -15.66
CA ALA A 207 -46.21 -42.89 -16.90
C ALA A 207 -44.70 -42.74 -16.78
N VAL A 208 -44.16 -42.65 -15.54
CA VAL A 208 -42.71 -42.62 -15.24
C VAL A 208 -42.39 -43.48 -14.03
N THR A 209 -41.10 -43.77 -13.79
CA THR A 209 -40.64 -44.60 -12.71
C THR A 209 -40.46 -43.86 -11.37
N ARG A 210 -40.39 -44.60 -10.27
CA ARG A 210 -40.03 -44.01 -8.97
C ARG A 210 -38.64 -43.39 -9.01
N LEU A 211 -37.71 -43.92 -9.82
CA LEU A 211 -36.37 -43.37 -10.01
C LEU A 211 -36.43 -41.95 -10.53
N ASP A 212 -37.27 -41.68 -11.54
CA ASP A 212 -37.47 -40.33 -12.10
C ASP A 212 -37.92 -39.33 -11.02
N LEU A 213 -38.85 -39.70 -10.14
CA LEU A 213 -39.30 -38.85 -9.05
C LEU A 213 -38.19 -38.57 -8.02
N VAL A 214 -37.41 -39.62 -7.66
CA VAL A 214 -36.29 -39.47 -6.71
C VAL A 214 -35.19 -38.55 -7.30
N GLN A 215 -34.87 -38.69 -8.58
CA GLN A 215 -33.91 -37.82 -9.27
C GLN A 215 -34.34 -36.37 -9.30
N ALA A 216 -35.61 -36.08 -9.60
CA ALA A 216 -36.13 -34.72 -9.57
C ALA A 216 -36.10 -34.10 -8.15
N SER A 217 -36.43 -34.90 -7.11
CA SER A 217 -36.38 -34.46 -5.72
C SER A 217 -34.94 -34.23 -5.25
N GLN A 218 -33.99 -35.12 -5.64
CA GLN A 218 -32.56 -34.94 -5.36
C GLN A 218 -32.01 -33.64 -5.96
N GLN A 219 -32.34 -33.38 -7.23
CA GLN A 219 -31.87 -32.19 -7.92
C GLN A 219 -32.38 -30.90 -7.26
N LYS A 220 -33.66 -30.86 -6.85
CA LYS A 220 -34.23 -29.77 -6.09
C LYS A 220 -33.49 -29.53 -4.76
N ALA A 221 -33.26 -30.61 -3.98
CA ALA A 221 -32.57 -30.51 -2.71
C ALA A 221 -31.11 -30.02 -2.87
N GLY A 222 -30.42 -30.47 -3.94
CA GLY A 222 -29.10 -29.97 -4.29
C GLY A 222 -29.09 -28.49 -4.57
N LYS A 223 -30.07 -27.97 -5.34
CA LYS A 223 -30.19 -26.52 -5.62
C LYS A 223 -30.53 -25.68 -4.39
N GLN A 224 -31.33 -26.21 -3.47
CA GLN A 224 -31.60 -25.55 -2.19
C GLN A 224 -30.33 -25.41 -1.35
N ALA A 225 -29.50 -26.44 -1.29
CA ALA A 225 -28.22 -26.41 -0.57
C ALA A 225 -27.23 -25.39 -1.22
N GLU A 226 -27.20 -25.35 -2.55
CA GLU A 226 -26.36 -24.37 -3.28
C GLU A 226 -26.81 -22.92 -3.01
N LEU A 227 -28.12 -22.64 -3.03
CA LEU A 227 -28.67 -21.32 -2.70
C LEU A 227 -28.34 -20.90 -1.27
N ALA A 228 -28.37 -21.83 -0.31
CA ALA A 228 -27.94 -21.55 1.06
C ALA A 228 -26.46 -21.12 1.12
N THR A 229 -25.59 -21.79 0.32
CA THR A 229 -24.18 -21.45 0.18
C THR A 229 -23.99 -20.06 -0.42
N LEU A 230 -24.66 -19.74 -1.51
CA LEU A 230 -24.59 -18.42 -2.15
C LEU A 230 -25.08 -17.31 -1.21
N THR A 231 -26.16 -17.57 -0.45
CA THR A 231 -26.68 -16.63 0.54
C THR A 231 -25.68 -16.37 1.66
N GLN A 232 -25.00 -17.40 2.15
CA GLN A 232 -23.92 -17.28 3.13
C GLN A 232 -22.76 -16.46 2.56
N GLN A 233 -22.31 -16.75 1.34
CA GLN A 233 -21.25 -16.00 0.68
C GLN A 233 -21.60 -14.52 0.51
N ARG A 234 -22.87 -14.21 0.16
CA ARG A 234 -23.32 -12.81 0.06
C ARG A 234 -23.29 -12.10 1.42
N ALA A 235 -23.66 -12.79 2.49
CA ALA A 235 -23.53 -12.24 3.84
C ALA A 235 -22.08 -11.96 4.22
N GLN A 236 -21.15 -12.87 3.88
CA GLN A 236 -19.71 -12.69 4.11
C GLN A 236 -19.13 -11.52 3.30
N ALA A 237 -19.49 -11.40 2.02
CA ALA A 237 -19.09 -10.27 1.19
C ALA A 237 -19.65 -8.93 1.74
N GLY A 238 -20.88 -8.94 2.25
CA GLY A 238 -21.45 -7.78 2.94
C GLY A 238 -20.68 -7.40 4.20
N ASN A 239 -20.21 -8.38 4.97
CA ASN A 239 -19.36 -8.13 6.14
C ASN A 239 -17.99 -7.57 5.74
N ALA A 240 -17.38 -8.06 4.65
CA ALA A 240 -16.14 -7.52 4.11
C ALA A 240 -16.30 -6.04 3.68
N LEU A 241 -17.43 -5.70 3.05
CA LEU A 241 -17.73 -4.31 2.70
C LEU A 241 -17.96 -3.43 3.93
N ARG A 242 -18.63 -3.94 4.99
CA ARG A 242 -18.75 -3.21 6.26
C ARG A 242 -17.39 -2.93 6.91
N LEU A 243 -16.47 -3.90 6.85
CA LEU A 243 -15.11 -3.72 7.33
C LEU A 243 -14.39 -2.60 6.56
N LEU A 244 -14.54 -2.54 5.23
CA LEU A 244 -14.01 -1.45 4.42
C LEU A 244 -14.59 -0.09 4.83
N LEU A 245 -15.86 -0.03 5.23
CA LEU A 245 -16.51 1.16 5.76
C LEU A 245 -16.15 1.47 7.23
N GLY A 246 -15.25 0.68 7.86
CA GLY A 246 -14.88 0.84 9.26
C GLY A 246 -16.03 0.55 10.23
N ARG A 247 -17.00 -0.31 9.86
CA ARG A 247 -18.21 -0.62 10.65
C ARG A 247 -18.30 -2.12 10.93
N SER A 248 -18.81 -2.48 12.10
CA SER A 248 -19.08 -3.87 12.45
C SER A 248 -20.51 -4.33 12.11
N SER A 249 -21.44 -3.40 11.88
CA SER A 249 -22.87 -3.67 11.63
C SER A 249 -23.53 -2.50 10.88
N GLY A 250 -24.81 -2.68 10.55
CA GLY A 250 -25.62 -1.64 9.90
C GLY A 250 -25.92 -1.91 8.43
N PRO A 251 -26.84 -1.12 7.83
CA PRO A 251 -27.24 -1.29 6.45
C PRO A 251 -26.10 -0.89 5.49
N LEU A 252 -26.11 -1.51 4.32
CA LEU A 252 -25.26 -1.18 3.18
C LEU A 252 -26.15 -0.52 2.12
N ALA A 253 -26.38 0.79 2.25
CA ALA A 253 -27.35 1.52 1.41
C ALA A 253 -26.99 1.49 -0.09
N ASP A 254 -25.69 1.50 -0.42
CA ASP A 254 -25.19 1.51 -1.79
C ASP A 254 -24.71 0.11 -2.25
N ALA A 255 -25.09 -0.97 -1.54
CA ALA A 255 -24.74 -2.32 -1.97
C ALA A 255 -25.54 -2.75 -3.21
N PRO A 256 -24.91 -3.30 -4.25
CA PRO A 256 -25.61 -3.71 -5.45
C PRO A 256 -26.37 -5.02 -5.22
N ASP A 257 -27.54 -5.14 -5.85
CA ASP A 257 -28.33 -6.38 -5.84
C ASP A 257 -28.08 -7.25 -7.09
N ALA A 258 -27.55 -6.67 -8.16
CA ALA A 258 -27.28 -7.37 -9.41
C ALA A 258 -26.02 -6.84 -10.10
N LEU A 259 -25.35 -7.73 -10.83
CA LEU A 259 -24.25 -7.37 -11.70
C LEU A 259 -24.77 -6.78 -13.00
N ILE A 260 -24.54 -5.50 -13.19
CA ILE A 260 -24.88 -4.77 -14.41
C ILE A 260 -23.60 -4.42 -15.13
N MET A 261 -23.46 -4.91 -16.37
CA MET A 261 -22.35 -4.52 -17.23
C MET A 261 -22.60 -3.13 -17.79
N GLY A 262 -22.01 -2.14 -17.13
CA GLY A 262 -21.93 -0.77 -17.65
C GLY A 262 -20.84 -0.62 -18.72
N PRO A 263 -20.62 0.61 -19.22
CA PRO A 263 -19.50 0.89 -20.09
C PRO A 263 -18.19 0.58 -19.36
N ILE A 264 -17.35 -0.24 -19.97
CA ILE A 264 -15.99 -0.48 -19.46
C ILE A 264 -15.15 0.71 -19.89
N PRO A 265 -14.52 1.46 -18.93
CA PRO A 265 -13.72 2.62 -19.28
C PRO A 265 -12.62 2.24 -20.25
N SER A 266 -12.38 3.10 -21.24
CA SER A 266 -11.23 2.94 -22.12
C SER A 266 -9.94 3.32 -21.37
N LEU A 267 -8.84 2.61 -21.60
CA LEU A 267 -7.59 2.75 -20.85
C LEU A 267 -6.42 3.08 -21.80
N ALA A 268 -5.57 4.06 -21.46
CA ALA A 268 -4.26 4.21 -22.08
C ALA A 268 -3.21 3.56 -21.17
N ALA A 269 -2.66 2.44 -21.58
CA ALA A 269 -1.61 1.77 -20.81
C ALA A 269 -0.29 2.58 -20.79
N GLY A 270 -0.11 3.56 -21.67
CA GLY A 270 1.14 4.29 -21.79
C GLY A 270 2.28 3.40 -22.25
N ILE A 271 3.49 3.75 -21.90
CA ILE A 271 4.69 2.90 -22.07
C ILE A 271 5.17 2.37 -20.70
N PRO A 272 5.90 1.25 -20.65
CA PRO A 272 6.38 0.68 -19.40
C PRO A 272 7.14 1.67 -18.50
N ALA A 273 7.93 2.58 -19.09
CA ALA A 273 8.66 3.61 -18.34
C ALA A 273 7.74 4.58 -17.56
N ASP A 274 6.49 4.80 -18.00
CA ASP A 274 5.53 5.68 -17.31
C ASP A 274 5.12 5.14 -15.94
N VAL A 275 5.15 3.82 -15.74
CA VAL A 275 4.82 3.15 -14.48
C VAL A 275 5.73 3.66 -13.35
N LEU A 276 7.02 3.88 -13.63
CA LEU A 276 7.98 4.44 -12.69
C LEU A 276 7.57 5.81 -12.14
N ALA A 277 6.98 6.64 -13.00
CA ALA A 277 6.60 8.00 -12.63
C ALA A 277 5.22 8.08 -11.96
N ARG A 278 4.37 7.08 -12.16
CA ARG A 278 2.95 7.12 -11.75
C ARG A 278 2.64 6.30 -10.51
N ARG A 279 3.28 5.13 -10.32
CA ARG A 279 2.96 4.23 -9.20
C ARG A 279 3.53 4.73 -7.88
N PRO A 280 2.67 4.98 -6.90
CA PRO A 280 3.12 5.48 -5.59
C PRO A 280 4.02 4.47 -4.84
N ASP A 281 3.74 3.16 -4.93
CA ASP A 281 4.53 2.11 -4.28
C ASP A 281 5.95 2.00 -4.85
N VAL A 282 6.12 2.15 -6.16
CA VAL A 282 7.43 2.18 -6.83
C VAL A 282 8.20 3.45 -6.43
N ARG A 283 7.50 4.60 -6.38
CA ARG A 283 8.10 5.87 -5.92
C ARG A 283 8.53 5.81 -4.46
N ALA A 284 7.71 5.21 -3.58
CA ALA A 284 8.07 5.00 -2.18
C ALA A 284 9.34 4.16 -2.04
N ALA A 285 9.47 3.09 -2.82
CA ALA A 285 10.65 2.24 -2.84
C ALA A 285 11.90 3.00 -3.32
N GLU A 286 11.79 3.83 -4.36
CA GLU A 286 12.90 4.69 -4.83
C GLU A 286 13.32 5.73 -3.77
N LEU A 287 12.36 6.35 -3.10
CA LEU A 287 12.64 7.31 -2.02
C LEU A 287 13.34 6.63 -0.83
N ARG A 288 12.97 5.39 -0.50
CA ARG A 288 13.68 4.60 0.53
C ARG A 288 15.07 4.18 0.10
N LEU A 289 15.30 3.94 -1.19
CA LEU A 289 16.66 3.74 -1.71
C LEU A 289 17.52 5.00 -1.50
N ARG A 290 16.99 6.20 -1.79
CA ARG A 290 17.69 7.47 -1.51
C ARG A 290 17.93 7.69 -0.02
N LYS A 291 16.96 7.34 0.83
CA LYS A 291 17.13 7.36 2.28
C LYS A 291 18.32 6.46 2.72
N THR A 292 18.42 5.26 2.16
CA THR A 292 19.49 4.34 2.52
C THR A 292 20.86 4.85 2.04
N LEU A 293 20.92 5.55 0.89
CA LEU A 293 22.13 6.23 0.44
C LEU A 293 22.56 7.33 1.43
N ALA A 294 21.62 8.20 1.84
CA ALA A 294 21.87 9.25 2.82
C ALA A 294 22.31 8.67 4.20
N ARG A 295 21.75 7.50 4.59
CA ARG A 295 22.21 6.79 5.79
C ARG A 295 23.66 6.31 5.65
N GLY A 296 24.05 5.84 4.47
CA GLY A 296 25.44 5.48 4.19
C GLY A 296 26.37 6.67 4.34
N ASP A 297 25.97 7.85 3.89
CA ASP A 297 26.72 9.10 4.03
C ASP A 297 26.80 9.54 5.50
N GLU A 298 25.72 9.47 6.27
CA GLU A 298 25.73 9.74 7.71
C GLU A 298 26.70 8.83 8.44
N ILE A 299 26.70 7.54 8.13
CA ILE A 299 27.62 6.56 8.75
C ILE A 299 29.07 6.85 8.39
N ARG A 300 29.38 7.13 7.11
CA ARG A 300 30.75 7.47 6.68
C ARG A 300 31.25 8.74 7.32
N THR A 301 30.45 9.80 7.27
CA THR A 301 30.81 11.10 7.83
C THR A 301 30.82 11.11 9.36
N GLY A 302 30.08 10.20 10.01
CA GLY A 302 30.10 9.99 11.45
C GLY A 302 31.45 9.52 12.01
N PHE A 303 32.38 9.05 11.17
CA PHE A 303 33.72 8.68 11.55
C PHE A 303 34.77 9.78 11.32
N TYR A 304 34.37 10.92 10.76
CA TYR A 304 35.24 12.10 10.65
C TYR A 304 35.30 12.90 11.97
N PRO A 305 36.32 13.73 12.15
CA PRO A 305 36.46 14.55 13.37
C PRO A 305 35.24 15.44 13.56
N THR A 306 34.57 15.38 14.71
CA THR A 306 33.41 16.22 15.02
C THR A 306 33.81 17.36 15.96
N LEU A 307 33.39 18.57 15.63
CA LEU A 307 33.62 19.78 16.43
C LEU A 307 32.33 20.18 17.14
N SER A 308 32.34 20.11 18.47
CA SER A 308 31.23 20.56 19.30
C SER A 308 31.62 21.83 20.04
N LEU A 309 30.79 22.85 19.95
CA LEU A 309 30.88 24.11 20.69
C LEU A 309 29.93 24.03 21.89
N THR A 310 30.43 24.36 23.07
CA THR A 310 29.62 24.34 24.29
C THR A 310 29.71 25.69 24.98
N GLY A 311 28.60 26.16 25.50
CA GLY A 311 28.51 27.31 26.37
C GLY A 311 27.77 26.93 27.65
N GLY A 312 28.18 27.44 28.79
CA GLY A 312 27.52 27.15 30.03
C GLY A 312 27.45 28.36 30.93
N ALA A 313 26.34 28.51 31.64
CA ALA A 313 26.23 29.39 32.76
C ALA A 313 25.76 28.60 33.96
N SER A 314 26.50 28.56 35.02
CA SER A 314 26.14 27.80 36.23
C SER A 314 26.46 28.67 37.47
N THR A 315 25.80 28.29 38.54
CA THR A 315 26.16 28.82 39.86
C THR A 315 26.05 27.68 40.86
N THR A 316 26.88 27.72 41.89
CA THR A 316 26.91 26.68 42.89
C THR A 316 26.95 27.27 44.28
N SER A 317 26.17 26.73 45.19
CA SER A 317 26.14 27.14 46.62
C SER A 317 25.82 25.95 47.49
N ASP A 318 26.29 26.02 48.72
CA ASP A 318 25.90 25.10 49.81
C ASP A 318 24.56 25.46 50.44
N THR A 319 24.00 26.62 50.15
CA THR A 319 22.71 27.10 50.67
C THR A 319 21.83 27.69 49.55
N LEU A 320 20.53 27.47 49.63
CA LEU A 320 19.51 27.96 48.67
C LEU A 320 19.51 29.49 48.55
N THR A 321 19.82 30.22 49.66
CA THR A 321 19.78 31.69 49.69
C THR A 321 20.96 32.36 48.94
N GLN A 322 22.01 31.60 48.67
CA GLN A 322 23.23 32.12 48.02
C GLN A 322 23.46 31.55 46.61
N VAL A 323 22.48 30.81 46.06
CA VAL A 323 22.57 30.11 44.78
C VAL A 323 22.93 31.02 43.62
N LEU A 324 22.61 32.32 43.65
CA LEU A 324 22.91 33.29 42.57
C LEU A 324 24.14 34.16 42.82
N GLN A 325 24.90 33.92 43.91
CA GLN A 325 26.01 34.83 44.31
C GLN A 325 27.31 34.56 43.54
N ASN A 326 27.50 33.37 42.99
CA ASN A 326 28.74 32.97 42.28
C ASN A 326 28.44 32.46 40.86
N PRO A 327 27.97 33.30 39.91
CA PRO A 327 27.75 32.87 38.54
C PRO A 327 29.08 32.58 37.83
N VAL A 328 29.16 31.42 37.18
CA VAL A 328 30.32 31.01 36.38
C VAL A 328 29.85 30.78 34.95
N GLY A 329 30.47 31.49 34.00
CA GLY A 329 30.31 31.27 32.58
C GLY A 329 31.43 30.42 32.02
N THR A 330 31.11 29.45 31.22
CA THR A 330 32.10 28.56 30.56
C THR A 330 31.86 28.57 29.04
N LEU A 331 32.94 28.63 28.28
CA LEU A 331 32.93 28.42 26.84
C LEU A 331 33.93 27.28 26.52
N GLY A 332 33.55 26.32 25.73
CA GLY A 332 34.38 25.22 25.38
C GLY A 332 34.20 24.83 23.91
N ALA A 333 35.25 24.20 23.37
CA ALA A 333 35.19 23.50 22.09
C ALA A 333 35.82 22.13 22.27
N THR A 334 35.14 21.10 21.79
CA THR A 334 35.61 19.71 21.88
C THR A 334 35.75 19.14 20.49
N LEU A 335 36.90 18.55 20.17
CA LEU A 335 37.16 17.82 18.94
C LEU A 335 37.19 16.33 19.26
N ALA A 336 36.22 15.58 18.76
CA ALA A 336 36.24 14.12 18.86
C ALA A 336 36.83 13.50 17.58
N LEU A 337 37.51 12.37 17.73
CA LEU A 337 38.23 11.66 16.65
C LEU A 337 37.73 10.22 16.51
N PRO A 338 36.50 9.97 16.00
CA PRO A 338 35.90 8.62 15.95
C PRO A 338 36.62 7.66 15.03
N PHE A 339 37.38 8.13 14.05
CA PHE A 339 38.14 7.30 13.09
C PHE A 339 39.18 6.39 13.77
N LEU A 340 39.55 6.66 15.00
CA LEU A 340 40.45 5.81 15.80
C LEU A 340 39.85 4.42 16.09
N GLU A 341 38.52 4.29 16.02
CA GLU A 341 37.81 3.01 16.10
C GLU A 341 37.79 2.28 14.75
N TYR A 342 38.96 2.02 14.17
CA TYR A 342 39.16 1.53 12.81
C TYR A 342 38.28 0.32 12.44
N ASN A 343 38.23 -0.70 13.28
CA ASN A 343 37.47 -1.92 12.99
C ASN A 343 35.98 -1.64 12.96
N LYS A 344 35.47 -0.83 13.88
CA LYS A 344 34.05 -0.42 13.92
C LYS A 344 33.70 0.38 12.68
N THR A 345 34.54 1.36 12.32
CA THR A 345 34.37 2.18 11.11
C THR A 345 34.23 1.30 9.87
N ARG A 346 35.20 0.42 9.64
CA ARG A 346 35.19 -0.46 8.46
C ARG A 346 33.96 -1.35 8.39
N LEU A 347 33.56 -1.95 9.51
CA LEU A 347 32.37 -2.84 9.54
C LEU A 347 31.05 -2.07 9.38
N SER A 348 30.95 -0.87 9.97
CA SER A 348 29.75 -0.05 9.84
C SER A 348 29.55 0.44 8.40
N ILE A 349 30.63 0.86 7.73
CA ILE A 349 30.58 1.26 6.32
C ILE A 349 30.22 0.06 5.44
N ALA A 350 30.87 -1.10 5.63
CA ALA A 350 30.53 -2.31 4.87
C ALA A 350 29.06 -2.74 5.08
N SER A 351 28.53 -2.62 6.31
CA SER A 351 27.11 -2.89 6.59
C SER A 351 26.21 -1.91 5.85
N ALA A 352 26.54 -0.62 5.83
CA ALA A 352 25.75 0.40 5.11
C ALA A 352 25.74 0.16 3.59
N ASP A 353 26.86 -0.28 3.02
CA ASP A 353 26.95 -0.63 1.60
C ASP A 353 26.07 -1.85 1.25
N ILE A 354 25.98 -2.84 2.14
CA ILE A 354 25.05 -3.98 1.98
C ILE A 354 23.59 -3.53 2.13
N ASP A 355 23.27 -2.67 3.11
CA ASP A 355 21.92 -2.11 3.27
C ASP A 355 21.47 -1.38 1.99
N TYR A 356 22.37 -0.64 1.33
CA TYR A 356 22.09 0.00 0.05
C TYR A 356 21.82 -1.02 -1.07
N GLN A 357 22.62 -2.08 -1.19
CA GLN A 357 22.40 -3.14 -2.18
C GLN A 357 21.07 -3.88 -1.95
N ILE A 358 20.68 -4.09 -0.69
CA ILE A 358 19.37 -4.66 -0.34
C ILE A 358 18.26 -3.73 -0.83
N ALA A 359 18.32 -2.44 -0.50
CA ALA A 359 17.32 -1.46 -0.90
C ALA A 359 17.23 -1.31 -2.44
N GLU A 360 18.35 -1.37 -3.15
CA GLU A 360 18.40 -1.38 -4.61
C GLU A 360 17.70 -2.60 -5.20
N THR A 361 17.96 -3.78 -4.62
CA THR A 361 17.33 -5.03 -5.06
C THR A 361 15.82 -5.03 -4.80
N GLU A 362 15.40 -4.51 -3.65
CA GLU A 362 13.97 -4.35 -3.31
C GLU A 362 13.28 -3.37 -4.26
N PHE A 363 13.93 -2.25 -4.60
CA PHE A 363 13.40 -1.30 -5.58
C PHE A 363 13.22 -1.94 -6.96
N ARG A 364 14.24 -2.67 -7.46
CA ARG A 364 14.15 -3.42 -8.73
C ARG A 364 13.02 -4.45 -8.71
N LYS A 365 12.90 -5.21 -7.63
CA LYS A 365 11.83 -6.19 -7.45
C LYS A 365 10.45 -5.53 -7.48
N GLN A 366 10.28 -4.42 -6.77
CA GLN A 366 9.01 -3.68 -6.76
C GLN A 366 8.63 -3.18 -8.16
N LEU A 367 9.61 -2.66 -8.90
CA LEU A 367 9.40 -2.23 -10.27
C LEU A 367 8.98 -3.37 -11.18
N TYR A 368 9.75 -4.49 -11.19
CA TYR A 368 9.43 -5.62 -12.06
C TYR A 368 8.06 -6.23 -11.72
N THR A 369 7.72 -6.30 -10.44
CA THR A 369 6.36 -6.71 -10.01
C THR A 369 5.31 -5.79 -10.60
N ALA A 370 5.54 -4.48 -10.54
CA ALA A 370 4.63 -3.48 -11.08
C ALA A 370 4.43 -3.60 -12.60
N LEU A 371 5.51 -3.85 -13.35
CA LEU A 371 5.44 -4.06 -14.80
C LEU A 371 4.68 -5.33 -15.17
N LEU A 372 4.95 -6.43 -14.45
CA LEU A 372 4.27 -7.71 -14.69
C LEU A 372 2.77 -7.63 -14.35
N GLU A 373 2.37 -6.91 -13.31
CA GLU A 373 0.95 -6.67 -13.00
C GLU A 373 0.19 -6.01 -14.16
N VAL A 374 0.83 -5.10 -14.88
CA VAL A 374 0.22 -4.48 -16.08
C VAL A 374 0.15 -5.48 -17.23
N GLU A 375 1.23 -6.20 -17.52
CA GLU A 375 1.27 -7.22 -18.59
C GLU A 375 0.22 -8.32 -18.37
N ASP A 376 0.13 -8.85 -17.14
CA ASP A 376 -0.86 -9.85 -16.77
C ASP A 376 -2.29 -9.31 -16.95
N GLY A 377 -2.52 -8.05 -16.54
CA GLY A 377 -3.81 -7.39 -16.71
C GLY A 377 -4.20 -7.22 -18.18
N LEU A 378 -3.27 -6.81 -19.04
CA LEU A 378 -3.50 -6.66 -20.49
C LEU A 378 -3.77 -8.01 -21.15
N ALA A 379 -3.00 -9.05 -20.81
CA ALA A 379 -3.23 -10.41 -21.28
C ALA A 379 -4.61 -10.94 -20.85
N ALA A 380 -4.96 -10.77 -19.57
CA ALA A 380 -6.25 -11.19 -19.04
C ALA A 380 -7.42 -10.47 -19.71
N ARG A 381 -7.27 -9.19 -20.07
CA ARG A 381 -8.28 -8.44 -20.82
C ARG A 381 -8.50 -9.05 -22.20
N GLN A 382 -7.44 -9.25 -22.98
CA GLN A 382 -7.53 -9.77 -24.35
C GLN A 382 -8.19 -11.16 -24.37
N GLN A 383 -7.77 -12.06 -23.50
CA GLN A 383 -8.34 -13.41 -23.38
C GLN A 383 -9.74 -13.38 -22.79
N GLY A 384 -10.00 -12.47 -21.85
CA GLY A 384 -11.31 -12.26 -21.24
C GLY A 384 -12.40 -11.91 -22.24
N ASP A 385 -12.10 -11.02 -23.21
CA ASP A 385 -13.04 -10.62 -24.26
C ASP A 385 -13.38 -11.77 -25.22
N GLN A 386 -12.41 -12.64 -25.52
CA GLN A 386 -12.65 -13.84 -26.32
C GLN A 386 -13.50 -14.86 -25.55
N ARG A 387 -13.14 -15.10 -24.28
CA ARG A 387 -13.86 -16.03 -23.41
C ARG A 387 -15.31 -15.60 -23.20
N LEU A 388 -15.57 -14.30 -23.06
CA LEU A 388 -16.94 -13.78 -22.92
C LEU A 388 -17.80 -14.20 -24.12
N ARG A 389 -17.33 -14.00 -25.35
CA ARG A 389 -18.04 -14.39 -26.59
C ARG A 389 -18.36 -15.89 -26.62
N TYR A 390 -17.42 -16.73 -26.24
CA TYR A 390 -17.63 -18.17 -26.21
C TYR A 390 -18.62 -18.61 -25.13
N LEU A 391 -18.60 -17.98 -23.97
CA LEU A 391 -19.54 -18.25 -22.89
C LEU A 391 -20.97 -17.80 -23.26
N GLU A 392 -21.14 -16.70 -23.99
CA GLU A 392 -22.42 -16.26 -24.53
C GLU A 392 -22.99 -17.30 -25.52
N GLN A 393 -22.16 -17.83 -26.40
CA GLN A 393 -22.54 -18.92 -27.32
C GLN A 393 -22.89 -20.19 -26.56
N GLN A 394 -22.08 -20.58 -25.58
CA GLN A 394 -22.33 -21.76 -24.75
C GLN A 394 -23.66 -21.65 -24.01
N ARG A 395 -23.96 -20.49 -23.42
CA ARG A 395 -25.26 -20.22 -22.77
C ARG A 395 -26.42 -20.35 -23.77
N ALA A 396 -26.27 -19.80 -24.98
CA ALA A 396 -27.30 -19.87 -26.00
C ALA A 396 -27.60 -21.34 -26.40
N TYR A 397 -26.57 -22.14 -26.61
CA TYR A 397 -26.74 -23.56 -26.94
C TYR A 397 -27.27 -24.38 -25.76
N ALA A 398 -26.80 -24.12 -24.54
CA ALA A 398 -27.32 -24.79 -23.34
C ALA A 398 -28.82 -24.52 -23.12
N ARG A 399 -29.26 -23.29 -23.38
CA ARG A 399 -30.70 -22.91 -23.29
C ARG A 399 -31.54 -23.65 -24.32
N GLU A 400 -31.05 -23.78 -25.55
CA GLU A 400 -31.75 -24.53 -26.59
C GLU A 400 -31.76 -26.03 -26.28
N ALA A 401 -30.66 -26.60 -25.79
CA ALA A 401 -30.60 -28.03 -25.40
C ALA A 401 -31.59 -28.32 -24.25
N GLU A 402 -31.65 -27.45 -23.24
CA GLU A 402 -32.62 -27.55 -22.13
C GLU A 402 -34.08 -27.55 -22.65
N ARG A 403 -34.40 -26.58 -23.53
CA ARG A 403 -35.70 -26.46 -24.13
C ARG A 403 -36.12 -27.76 -24.91
N LEU A 404 -35.18 -28.29 -25.70
CA LEU A 404 -35.40 -29.55 -26.47
C LEU A 404 -35.57 -30.76 -25.57
N ALA A 405 -34.73 -30.92 -24.53
CA ALA A 405 -34.82 -31.99 -23.57
C ALA A 405 -36.15 -31.94 -22.79
N GLY A 406 -36.58 -30.76 -22.37
CA GLY A 406 -37.86 -30.55 -21.74
C GLY A 406 -39.05 -30.92 -22.64
N ALA A 407 -39.01 -30.54 -23.92
CA ALA A 407 -40.05 -30.89 -24.89
C ALA A 407 -40.15 -32.44 -25.08
N ARG A 408 -38.99 -33.14 -25.13
CA ARG A 408 -38.97 -34.63 -25.24
C ARG A 408 -39.55 -35.33 -24.00
N PHE A 409 -39.25 -34.84 -22.82
CA PHE A 409 -39.83 -35.34 -21.57
C PHE A 409 -41.35 -35.10 -21.50
N LEU A 410 -41.79 -33.91 -21.89
CA LEU A 410 -43.23 -33.58 -21.92
C LEU A 410 -44.02 -34.47 -22.89
N ALA A 411 -43.42 -34.76 -24.05
CA ALA A 411 -43.98 -35.71 -25.04
C ALA A 411 -43.93 -37.18 -24.64
N GLY A 412 -43.29 -37.53 -23.50
CA GLY A 412 -43.14 -38.92 -23.06
C GLY A 412 -42.07 -39.70 -23.81
N ALA A 413 -41.22 -39.03 -24.59
CA ALA A 413 -40.18 -39.68 -25.40
C ALA A 413 -38.90 -40.08 -24.59
N THR A 414 -38.69 -39.45 -23.41
CA THR A 414 -37.54 -39.71 -22.53
C THR A 414 -37.95 -39.61 -21.06
N GLY A 415 -37.17 -40.25 -20.15
CA GLY A 415 -37.26 -39.99 -18.70
C GLY A 415 -36.84 -38.58 -18.35
N VAL A 416 -36.93 -38.19 -17.08
CA VAL A 416 -36.65 -36.82 -16.59
C VAL A 416 -35.14 -36.48 -16.59
N GLN A 417 -34.26 -37.49 -16.43
CA GLN A 417 -32.83 -37.28 -16.23
C GLN A 417 -32.15 -36.46 -17.33
N PRO A 418 -32.37 -36.69 -18.63
CA PRO A 418 -31.76 -35.84 -19.67
C PRO A 418 -32.19 -34.37 -19.56
N TRP A 419 -33.40 -34.07 -19.10
CA TRP A 419 -33.83 -32.68 -18.90
C TRP A 419 -33.17 -32.07 -17.68
N LEU A 420 -33.02 -32.79 -16.57
CA LEU A 420 -32.30 -32.34 -15.37
C LEU A 420 -30.82 -32.08 -15.67
N ASP A 421 -30.20 -32.90 -16.50
CA ASP A 421 -28.79 -32.71 -16.92
C ASP A 421 -28.64 -31.43 -17.75
N GLU A 422 -29.54 -31.13 -18.67
CA GLU A 422 -29.50 -29.89 -19.45
C GLU A 422 -29.85 -28.66 -18.61
N GLN A 423 -30.70 -28.78 -17.60
CA GLN A 423 -30.94 -27.73 -16.61
C GLN A 423 -29.64 -27.36 -15.86
N ASN A 424 -28.84 -28.36 -15.45
CA ASN A 424 -27.56 -28.13 -14.81
C ASN A 424 -26.54 -27.45 -15.75
N ARG A 425 -26.45 -27.94 -17.00
CA ARG A 425 -25.55 -27.34 -18.00
C ARG A 425 -25.90 -25.87 -18.29
N LEU A 426 -27.20 -25.54 -18.37
CA LEU A 426 -27.65 -24.18 -18.53
C LEU A 426 -27.28 -23.32 -17.34
N TRP A 427 -27.48 -23.81 -16.11
CA TRP A 427 -27.09 -23.12 -14.89
C TRP A 427 -25.60 -22.84 -14.85
N ASP A 428 -24.77 -23.85 -15.13
CA ASP A 428 -23.32 -23.73 -15.15
C ASP A 428 -22.85 -22.70 -16.19
N ALA A 429 -23.49 -22.68 -17.37
CA ALA A 429 -23.18 -21.72 -18.43
C ALA A 429 -23.56 -20.28 -18.03
N GLU A 430 -24.69 -20.09 -17.34
CA GLU A 430 -25.14 -18.79 -16.87
C GLU A 430 -24.26 -18.26 -15.73
N LEU A 431 -23.87 -19.11 -14.78
CA LEU A 431 -22.92 -18.76 -13.73
C LEU A 431 -21.53 -18.44 -14.29
N ALA A 432 -21.02 -19.24 -15.24
CA ALA A 432 -19.74 -19.00 -15.88
C ALA A 432 -19.70 -17.65 -16.61
N LEU A 433 -20.82 -17.28 -17.26
CA LEU A 433 -20.96 -15.97 -17.91
C LEU A 433 -20.93 -14.84 -16.89
N LEU A 434 -21.70 -14.91 -15.80
CA LEU A 434 -21.70 -13.92 -14.73
C LEU A 434 -20.31 -13.79 -14.10
N ALA A 435 -19.64 -14.90 -13.83
CA ALA A 435 -18.27 -14.90 -13.27
C ALA A 435 -17.26 -14.24 -14.21
N GLN A 436 -17.39 -14.47 -15.54
CA GLN A 436 -16.52 -13.82 -16.53
C GLN A 436 -16.76 -12.31 -16.61
N GLN A 437 -18.00 -11.87 -16.52
CA GLN A 437 -18.36 -10.45 -16.48
C GLN A 437 -17.76 -9.76 -15.25
N GLN A 438 -17.88 -10.35 -14.07
CA GLN A 438 -17.23 -9.86 -12.86
C GLN A 438 -15.70 -9.82 -13.02
N ALA A 439 -15.09 -10.89 -13.56
CA ALA A 439 -13.65 -10.97 -13.78
C ALA A 439 -13.14 -9.85 -14.71
N GLN A 440 -13.91 -9.46 -15.74
CA GLN A 440 -13.56 -8.33 -16.61
C GLN A 440 -13.55 -7.00 -15.87
N LEU A 441 -14.55 -6.74 -15.02
CA LEU A 441 -14.63 -5.54 -14.20
C LEU A 441 -13.46 -5.47 -13.22
N ASN A 442 -13.17 -6.57 -12.52
CA ASN A 442 -12.04 -6.68 -11.59
C ASN A 442 -10.70 -6.49 -12.29
N ASN A 443 -10.54 -7.10 -13.48
CA ASN A 443 -9.32 -6.95 -14.27
C ASN A 443 -9.09 -5.50 -14.70
N MET A 444 -10.15 -4.81 -15.13
CA MET A 444 -10.06 -3.39 -15.50
C MET A 444 -9.61 -2.53 -14.31
N ALA A 445 -10.24 -2.72 -13.13
CA ALA A 445 -9.82 -2.04 -11.90
C ALA A 445 -8.38 -2.37 -11.52
N GLY A 446 -7.97 -3.64 -11.71
CA GLY A 446 -6.59 -4.11 -11.51
C GLY A 446 -5.60 -3.38 -12.40
N ILE A 447 -5.88 -3.22 -13.69
CA ILE A 447 -5.02 -2.49 -14.63
C ILE A 447 -4.92 -1.00 -14.25
N TYR A 448 -6.04 -0.34 -13.90
CA TYR A 448 -6.00 1.06 -13.43
C TYR A 448 -5.11 1.22 -12.19
N ARG A 449 -5.24 0.30 -11.23
CA ARG A 449 -4.37 0.27 -10.04
C ARG A 449 -2.92 0.03 -10.41
N ALA A 450 -2.64 -0.93 -11.29
CA ALA A 450 -1.29 -1.27 -11.74
C ALA A 450 -0.60 -0.12 -12.49
N LEU A 451 -1.37 0.74 -13.17
CA LEU A 451 -0.87 1.97 -13.82
C LEU A 451 -0.75 3.16 -12.85
N GLY A 452 -1.04 2.98 -11.57
CA GLY A 452 -0.88 4.00 -10.54
C GLY A 452 -2.09 4.90 -10.34
N GLY A 453 -3.25 4.58 -10.95
CA GLY A 453 -4.42 5.46 -10.97
C GLY A 453 -4.18 6.72 -11.80
N SER A 454 -5.24 7.41 -12.20
CA SER A 454 -5.13 8.65 -13.00
C SER A 454 -5.37 9.91 -12.17
N ASP A 455 -5.35 9.81 -10.83
CA ASP A 455 -5.55 10.96 -9.95
C ASP A 455 -4.31 11.87 -9.96
N ARG A 456 -4.31 12.87 -10.85
CA ARG A 456 -3.61 14.12 -10.58
C ARG A 456 -4.59 15.01 -9.82
N THR A 457 -4.48 15.02 -8.48
CA THR A 457 -4.99 16.11 -7.66
C THR A 457 -4.04 17.28 -7.74
#